data_0259161e7624ee89c06db7016f41d40f
#
_entry.id   0259161e7624ee89c06db7016f41d40f
#
_cell.length_a   1.000
_cell.length_b   1.000
_cell.length_c   1.000
_cell.angle_alpha   90.00
_cell.angle_beta   90.00
_cell.angle_gamma   90.00
#
_symmetry.space_group_name_H-M   'P 1'
#
loop_
_entity.id
_entity.type
_entity.pdbx_description
1 polymer ?
#
loop_
_entity_poly.entity_id
_entity_poly.type
_entity_poly.pdbx_seq_one_letter_code
_entity_poly.pdbx_strand_id
1 'polypeptide(L)'
;MKRAFSQRVRLVPWLALAVAAAAYAPGNARAQAPADPPAVTASAGAEDWKLVWSDEFDKPGQPDPAKWACEEGYIRNNERQFYTRARAENARVEDGMLVIEARKEQLKIPAPASRGKGKGRSAKGRDVADYTSASLTTRGKASWTYGRIEVRAKLPTGRGMWPAIWTLGDNIGQVGWPACGEIDIMENVGFDPDTICANIHTKSYNHVMGTNKGSRIKIPKPHQDFHVYAIEWRPERLDFFVDKTKYFTFQNEGKGTDAWPYDKPQYLILNIAVGGAWGGQKGIDDGIFPQRMCVDYVRVYQRPGPSQAPPVAR
;
A
#
# COMPACT_ATOMS: atom_id res chain seq x y z
N MET A 1 56.77 49.06 27.93
CA MET A 1 55.77 49.45 28.97
C MET A 1 54.62 48.41 28.93
N LYS A 2 54.57 47.55 29.95
CA LYS A 2 53.60 46.48 30.15
C LYS A 2 52.48 47.02 30.99
N ARG A 3 51.21 46.88 30.55
CA ARG A 3 50.08 47.05 31.43
C ARG A 3 49.31 45.69 31.47
N ALA A 4 49.35 45.09 32.64
CA ALA A 4 48.58 43.94 33.05
C ALA A 4 47.15 44.34 33.38
N PHE A 5 46.15 43.66 32.86
CA PHE A 5 44.74 43.74 33.25
C PHE A 5 44.38 42.50 34.06
N SER A 6 44.16 42.70 35.34
CA SER A 6 43.67 41.73 36.31
C SER A 6 42.17 41.60 36.18
N GLN A 7 41.68 40.39 35.82
CA GLN A 7 40.25 40.04 35.93
C GLN A 7 40.02 39.32 37.27
N ARG A 8 39.19 39.86 38.05
CA ARG A 8 38.69 39.25 39.30
C ARG A 8 37.58 38.27 38.98
N VAL A 9 37.80 37.02 39.31
CA VAL A 9 36.78 35.97 39.31
C VAL A 9 35.88 36.13 40.53
N ARG A 10 34.59 36.34 40.32
CA ARG A 10 33.58 36.32 41.39
C ARG A 10 33.05 34.88 41.50
N LEU A 11 33.30 34.26 42.64
CA LEU A 11 32.69 33.01 43.08
C LEU A 11 31.23 33.27 43.45
N VAL A 12 30.31 32.50 42.84
CA VAL A 12 28.89 32.41 43.19
C VAL A 12 28.69 31.11 43.98
N PRO A 13 28.05 31.14 45.16
CA PRO A 13 27.88 29.92 45.96
C PRO A 13 26.81 29.01 45.38
N TRP A 14 27.10 27.72 45.32
CA TRP A 14 26.19 26.67 44.94
C TRP A 14 25.16 26.41 46.03
N LEU A 15 23.88 26.64 45.75
CA LEU A 15 22.76 26.18 46.58
C LEU A 15 22.53 24.71 46.29
N ALA A 16 22.71 23.83 47.26
CA ALA A 16 22.36 22.42 47.19
C ALA A 16 20.84 22.26 47.23
N LEU A 17 20.26 21.77 46.12
CA LEU A 17 18.84 21.37 46.07
C LEU A 17 18.78 19.90 46.41
N ALA A 18 18.17 19.55 47.55
CA ALA A 18 17.88 18.17 47.93
C ALA A 18 16.74 17.63 47.06
N VAL A 19 17.05 16.66 46.23
CA VAL A 19 16.03 15.91 45.44
C VAL A 19 15.50 14.79 46.34
N ALA A 20 14.23 14.90 46.75
CA ALA A 20 13.51 13.81 47.40
C ALA A 20 13.21 12.71 46.36
N ALA A 21 13.79 11.51 46.56
CA ALA A 21 13.47 10.31 45.79
C ALA A 21 12.08 9.82 46.20
N ALA A 22 11.08 10.04 45.37
CA ALA A 22 9.79 9.35 45.45
C ALA A 22 9.93 7.98 44.82
N ALA A 23 9.77 6.91 45.62
CA ALA A 23 9.72 5.53 45.17
C ALA A 23 8.47 5.34 44.31
N TYR A 24 8.67 5.09 42.99
CA TYR A 24 7.62 4.72 42.07
C TYR A 24 7.42 3.22 42.14
N ALA A 25 6.29 2.76 42.70
CA ALA A 25 5.89 1.36 42.63
C ALA A 25 5.41 1.06 41.17
N PRO A 26 5.79 -0.09 40.57
CA PRO A 26 5.29 -0.45 39.24
C PRO A 26 3.83 -0.88 39.35
N GLY A 27 2.93 0.03 39.03
CA GLY A 27 1.53 -0.30 38.78
C GLY A 27 1.42 -1.04 37.46
N ASN A 28 0.95 -2.29 37.48
CA ASN A 28 0.55 -3.04 36.30
C ASN A 28 -0.65 -2.35 35.61
N ALA A 29 -0.37 -1.38 34.77
CA ALA A 29 -1.35 -0.87 33.81
C ALA A 29 -1.41 -1.86 32.65
N ARG A 30 -2.36 -2.80 32.74
CA ARG A 30 -2.81 -3.62 31.62
C ARG A 30 -3.26 -2.64 30.53
N ALA A 31 -2.54 -2.57 29.43
CA ALA A 31 -2.98 -1.80 28.27
C ALA A 31 -4.36 -2.32 27.85
N GLN A 32 -5.37 -1.47 27.96
CA GLN A 32 -6.67 -1.76 27.39
C GLN A 32 -6.51 -1.84 25.88
N ALA A 33 -6.97 -2.94 25.29
CA ALA A 33 -7.12 -3.05 23.86
C ALA A 33 -7.93 -1.84 23.34
N PRO A 34 -7.59 -1.29 22.17
CA PRO A 34 -8.36 -0.21 21.59
C PRO A 34 -9.81 -0.66 21.47
N ALA A 35 -10.72 0.19 21.95
CA ALA A 35 -12.16 -0.07 21.88
C ALA A 35 -12.54 -0.35 20.42
N ASP A 36 -13.41 -1.35 20.24
CA ASP A 36 -14.02 -1.65 18.94
C ASP A 36 -14.51 -0.35 18.30
N PRO A 37 -14.21 -0.12 17.01
CA PRO A 37 -14.73 1.04 16.31
C PRO A 37 -16.26 0.98 16.41
N PRO A 38 -16.97 2.11 16.70
CA PRO A 38 -18.40 2.12 16.87
C PRO A 38 -19.04 1.49 15.63
N ALA A 39 -19.98 0.55 15.88
CA ALA A 39 -20.78 -0.06 14.82
C ALA A 39 -21.32 1.05 13.92
N VAL A 40 -20.95 1.00 12.63
CA VAL A 40 -21.36 1.99 11.64
C VAL A 40 -22.88 1.96 11.58
N THR A 41 -23.52 2.94 12.23
CA THR A 41 -24.96 3.17 12.08
C THR A 41 -25.22 3.46 10.61
N ALA A 42 -25.98 2.60 9.97
CA ALA A 42 -26.40 2.71 8.58
C ALA A 42 -27.02 4.09 8.33
N SER A 43 -26.37 4.93 7.54
CA SER A 43 -26.94 6.16 7.00
C SER A 43 -28.02 5.79 5.96
N ALA A 44 -29.09 6.55 5.90
CA ALA A 44 -30.20 6.37 4.96
C ALA A 44 -29.66 6.22 3.52
N GLY A 45 -29.85 5.02 2.92
CA GLY A 45 -29.25 4.60 1.66
C GLY A 45 -28.22 3.49 1.79
N ALA A 46 -28.16 2.78 2.91
CA ALA A 46 -27.27 1.63 3.10
C ALA A 46 -27.59 0.58 2.03
N GLU A 47 -26.72 0.50 1.05
CA GLU A 47 -26.74 -0.57 0.07
C GLU A 47 -26.47 -1.90 0.79
N ASP A 48 -27.19 -2.96 0.42
CA ASP A 48 -27.05 -4.31 1.02
C ASP A 48 -25.71 -4.97 0.64
N TRP A 49 -24.61 -4.40 1.12
CA TRP A 49 -23.29 -4.95 0.97
C TRP A 49 -23.07 -6.13 1.90
N LYS A 50 -22.77 -7.31 1.34
CA LYS A 50 -22.40 -8.51 2.10
C LYS A 50 -20.89 -8.72 2.00
N LEU A 51 -20.22 -8.91 3.14
CA LEU A 51 -18.82 -9.30 3.19
C LEU A 51 -18.68 -10.69 2.56
N VAL A 52 -17.87 -10.80 1.50
CA VAL A 52 -17.64 -12.06 0.77
C VAL A 52 -16.20 -12.57 0.91
N TRP A 53 -15.26 -11.68 1.28
CA TRP A 53 -13.87 -12.02 1.53
C TRP A 53 -13.24 -10.95 2.40
N SER A 54 -12.35 -11.38 3.32
CA SER A 54 -11.53 -10.46 4.09
C SER A 54 -10.21 -11.07 4.52
N ASP A 55 -9.30 -10.20 4.90
CA ASP A 55 -8.15 -10.51 5.73
C ASP A 55 -7.99 -9.41 6.77
N GLU A 56 -8.18 -9.80 8.04
CA GLU A 56 -8.09 -8.93 9.23
C GLU A 56 -6.69 -9.01 9.86
N PHE A 57 -5.79 -9.83 9.29
CA PHE A 57 -4.41 -10.02 9.73
C PHE A 57 -4.24 -10.40 11.21
N ASP A 58 -5.16 -11.22 11.74
CA ASP A 58 -5.18 -11.62 13.16
C ASP A 58 -4.05 -12.58 13.55
N LYS A 59 -3.45 -13.30 12.58
CA LYS A 59 -2.44 -14.34 12.84
C LYS A 59 -1.04 -13.80 12.59
N PRO A 60 -0.20 -13.59 13.62
CA PRO A 60 1.16 -13.15 13.44
C PRO A 60 2.00 -14.12 12.60
N GLY A 61 2.98 -13.58 11.86
CA GLY A 61 3.90 -14.34 11.03
C GLY A 61 3.85 -13.97 9.56
N GLN A 62 3.93 -14.97 8.68
CA GLN A 62 3.81 -14.72 7.24
C GLN A 62 2.36 -14.43 6.86
N PRO A 63 2.10 -13.55 5.86
CA PRO A 63 0.77 -13.41 5.28
C PRO A 63 0.21 -14.77 4.85
N ASP A 64 -1.09 -15.00 5.05
CA ASP A 64 -1.74 -16.28 4.78
C ASP A 64 -1.54 -16.70 3.30
N PRO A 65 -0.82 -17.79 3.02
CA PRO A 65 -0.57 -18.23 1.65
C PRO A 65 -1.83 -18.74 0.94
N ALA A 66 -2.92 -19.01 1.65
CA ALA A 66 -4.21 -19.31 1.04
C ALA A 66 -4.87 -18.06 0.43
N LYS A 67 -4.56 -16.87 0.96
CA LYS A 67 -5.11 -15.57 0.52
C LYS A 67 -4.14 -14.79 -0.36
N TRP A 68 -2.83 -14.89 -0.10
CA TRP A 68 -1.81 -14.06 -0.72
C TRP A 68 -0.73 -14.89 -1.43
N ALA A 69 -0.33 -14.42 -2.58
CA ALA A 69 0.88 -14.79 -3.28
C ALA A 69 1.86 -13.61 -3.25
N CYS A 70 3.16 -13.90 -3.40
CA CYS A 70 4.19 -12.86 -3.50
C CYS A 70 4.69 -12.75 -4.95
N GLU A 71 4.80 -11.53 -5.45
CA GLU A 71 5.61 -11.26 -6.64
C GLU A 71 7.10 -11.27 -6.23
N GLU A 72 7.99 -11.65 -7.15
CA GLU A 72 9.43 -11.73 -6.90
C GLU A 72 10.22 -11.12 -8.05
N GLY A 73 11.22 -10.32 -7.72
CA GLY A 73 12.14 -9.74 -8.69
C GLY A 73 11.93 -8.24 -8.93
N TYR A 74 12.58 -7.76 -10.00
CA TYR A 74 12.35 -6.42 -10.57
C TYR A 74 11.24 -6.53 -11.61
N ILE A 75 10.03 -6.09 -11.28
CA ILE A 75 8.82 -6.46 -12.02
C ILE A 75 8.45 -5.41 -13.09
N ARG A 76 8.37 -4.11 -12.71
CA ARG A 76 7.75 -3.06 -13.53
C ARG A 76 8.42 -1.69 -13.35
N ASN A 77 8.06 -0.72 -14.18
CA ASN A 77 8.26 0.73 -14.04
C ASN A 77 9.70 1.21 -13.78
N ASN A 78 10.73 0.40 -14.09
CA ASN A 78 12.14 0.67 -13.74
C ASN A 78 12.35 0.95 -12.25
N GLU A 79 11.50 0.37 -11.40
CA GLU A 79 11.59 0.44 -9.96
C GLU A 79 12.94 -0.13 -9.47
N ARG A 80 13.38 0.35 -8.31
CA ARG A 80 14.74 0.06 -7.80
C ARG A 80 14.78 -1.10 -6.80
N GLN A 81 13.65 -1.45 -6.19
CA GLN A 81 13.58 -2.57 -5.25
C GLN A 81 13.52 -3.91 -5.98
N PHE A 82 14.09 -4.91 -5.34
CA PHE A 82 13.79 -6.31 -5.58
C PHE A 82 12.63 -6.71 -4.67
N TYR A 83 11.51 -7.13 -5.24
CA TYR A 83 10.44 -7.74 -4.46
C TYR A 83 10.87 -9.12 -4.01
N THR A 84 10.77 -9.36 -2.70
CA THR A 84 11.18 -10.64 -2.09
C THR A 84 9.98 -11.55 -1.89
N ARG A 85 10.23 -12.86 -2.01
CA ARG A 85 9.21 -13.88 -1.75
C ARG A 85 9.28 -14.31 -0.29
N ALA A 86 8.15 -14.21 0.42
CA ALA A 86 7.99 -14.76 1.78
C ALA A 86 9.11 -14.40 2.77
N ARG A 87 9.67 -13.19 2.66
CA ARG A 87 10.72 -12.70 3.55
C ARG A 87 10.08 -11.81 4.62
N ALA A 88 10.19 -12.22 5.89
CA ALA A 88 9.53 -11.54 7.02
C ALA A 88 9.96 -10.08 7.19
N GLU A 89 11.18 -9.74 6.82
CA GLU A 89 11.68 -8.37 6.87
C GLU A 89 10.96 -7.43 5.89
N ASN A 90 10.38 -7.98 4.80
CA ASN A 90 9.66 -7.19 3.80
C ASN A 90 8.14 -7.35 3.87
N ALA A 91 7.63 -8.51 4.32
CA ALA A 91 6.19 -8.70 4.53
C ALA A 91 5.94 -9.64 5.71
N ARG A 92 5.16 -9.19 6.67
CA ARG A 92 4.78 -9.95 7.86
C ARG A 92 3.47 -9.42 8.44
N VAL A 93 2.84 -10.27 9.23
CA VAL A 93 1.73 -9.87 10.10
C VAL A 93 2.29 -9.71 11.52
N GLU A 94 2.17 -8.52 12.07
CA GLU A 94 2.56 -8.18 13.44
C GLU A 94 1.55 -7.18 14.02
N ASP A 95 1.25 -7.31 15.31
CA ASP A 95 0.33 -6.42 16.03
C ASP A 95 -1.06 -6.28 15.38
N GLY A 96 -1.59 -7.37 14.80
CA GLY A 96 -2.88 -7.37 14.12
C GLY A 96 -2.90 -6.63 12.77
N MET A 97 -1.75 -6.44 12.13
CA MET A 97 -1.64 -5.72 10.87
C MET A 97 -0.69 -6.44 9.90
N LEU A 98 -0.97 -6.34 8.61
CA LEU A 98 0.03 -6.63 7.60
C LEU A 98 0.99 -5.45 7.50
N VAL A 99 2.28 -5.71 7.66
CA VAL A 99 3.36 -4.75 7.44
C VAL A 99 4.07 -5.10 6.14
N ILE A 100 4.00 -4.22 5.16
CA ILE A 100 4.88 -4.23 3.98
C ILE A 100 6.00 -3.23 4.23
N GLU A 101 7.25 -3.68 4.16
CA GLU A 101 8.41 -2.85 4.51
C GLU A 101 9.39 -2.76 3.35
N ALA A 102 9.65 -1.52 2.91
CA ALA A 102 10.72 -1.19 1.97
C ALA A 102 12.01 -0.91 2.75
N ARG A 103 13.11 -1.51 2.33
CA ARG A 103 14.41 -1.44 2.99
C ARG A 103 15.49 -1.02 2.01
N LYS A 104 16.46 -0.26 2.51
CA LYS A 104 17.76 -0.09 1.84
C LYS A 104 18.75 -1.06 2.47
N GLU A 105 19.22 -2.01 1.70
CA GLU A 105 20.13 -3.06 2.16
C GLU A 105 20.83 -3.74 0.99
N GLN A 106 21.88 -4.50 1.29
CA GLN A 106 22.58 -5.31 0.28
C GLN A 106 22.07 -6.75 0.38
N LEU A 107 21.03 -7.10 -0.41
CA LEU A 107 20.52 -8.46 -0.46
C LEU A 107 21.10 -9.20 -1.68
N LYS A 108 21.80 -10.33 -1.44
CA LYS A 108 22.23 -11.22 -2.51
C LYS A 108 20.98 -11.83 -3.19
N ILE A 109 20.83 -11.58 -4.48
CA ILE A 109 19.69 -12.09 -5.25
C ILE A 109 19.95 -13.58 -5.52
N PRO A 110 18.98 -14.47 -5.22
CA PRO A 110 19.10 -15.88 -5.56
C PRO A 110 19.28 -16.04 -7.08
N ALA A 111 20.19 -16.92 -7.48
CA ALA A 111 20.31 -17.27 -8.90
C ALA A 111 18.94 -17.76 -9.41
N PRO A 112 18.45 -17.30 -10.58
CA PRO A 112 17.15 -17.70 -11.07
C PRO A 112 17.10 -19.22 -11.26
N ALA A 113 16.25 -19.88 -10.49
CA ALA A 113 15.93 -21.28 -10.67
C ALA A 113 15.12 -21.42 -11.97
N SER A 114 15.81 -21.58 -13.10
CA SER A 114 15.30 -21.69 -14.48
C SER A 114 14.67 -20.42 -15.08
N ARG A 115 15.10 -20.13 -16.30
CA ARG A 115 14.65 -19.01 -17.15
C ARG A 115 13.19 -19.22 -17.59
N GLY A 116 12.23 -18.79 -16.80
CA GLY A 116 10.89 -18.52 -17.32
C GLY A 116 10.99 -17.40 -18.38
N LYS A 117 10.37 -17.61 -19.56
CA LYS A 117 10.33 -16.62 -20.67
C LYS A 117 9.44 -15.40 -20.36
N GLY A 118 9.51 -14.82 -19.16
CA GLY A 118 8.86 -13.56 -18.83
C GLY A 118 9.67 -12.39 -19.40
N LYS A 119 9.03 -11.50 -20.17
CA LYS A 119 9.62 -10.27 -20.72
C LYS A 119 9.84 -9.17 -19.67
N GLY A 120 9.93 -9.49 -18.37
CA GLY A 120 10.46 -8.57 -17.38
C GLY A 120 11.92 -8.26 -17.71
N ARG A 121 12.30 -6.98 -17.75
CA ARG A 121 13.71 -6.59 -17.87
C ARG A 121 14.45 -7.16 -16.66
N SER A 122 14.86 -8.40 -16.83
CA SER A 122 15.67 -9.19 -15.92
C SER A 122 16.79 -8.33 -15.33
N ALA A 123 17.10 -8.59 -14.08
CA ALA A 123 18.32 -8.24 -13.38
C ALA A 123 19.58 -8.81 -14.12
N LYS A 124 19.71 -8.52 -15.43
CA LYS A 124 20.88 -8.92 -16.20
C LYS A 124 22.11 -8.29 -15.56
N GLY A 125 22.83 -9.08 -14.73
CA GLY A 125 24.08 -8.69 -14.12
C GLY A 125 23.98 -8.03 -12.73
N ARG A 126 22.87 -8.14 -12.01
CA ARG A 126 22.81 -7.73 -10.61
C ARG A 126 22.73 -8.97 -9.72
N ASP A 127 23.79 -9.23 -8.99
CA ASP A 127 23.85 -10.30 -8.00
C ASP A 127 23.38 -9.82 -6.60
N VAL A 128 23.18 -8.50 -6.46
CA VAL A 128 22.82 -7.84 -5.21
C VAL A 128 21.74 -6.78 -5.48
N ALA A 129 20.74 -6.73 -4.63
CA ALA A 129 19.73 -5.67 -4.60
C ALA A 129 20.08 -4.62 -3.54
N ASP A 130 20.06 -3.34 -3.92
CA ASP A 130 20.30 -2.20 -3.02
C ASP A 130 19.05 -1.81 -2.23
N TYR A 131 17.88 -2.20 -2.72
CA TYR A 131 16.59 -1.99 -2.08
C TYR A 131 15.76 -3.26 -2.20
N THR A 132 15.05 -3.59 -1.12
CA THR A 132 14.09 -4.68 -1.09
C THR A 132 12.72 -4.16 -0.67
N SER A 133 11.68 -4.87 -1.05
CA SER A 133 10.30 -4.61 -0.64
C SER A 133 9.46 -5.87 -0.84
N ALA A 134 8.14 -5.78 -0.61
CA ALA A 134 7.21 -6.82 -0.96
C ALA A 134 6.08 -6.30 -1.86
N SER A 135 5.59 -7.20 -2.68
CA SER A 135 4.36 -7.06 -3.45
C SER A 135 3.51 -8.30 -3.22
N LEU A 136 2.40 -8.12 -2.53
CA LEU A 136 1.43 -9.18 -2.23
C LEU A 136 0.27 -9.09 -3.20
N THR A 137 -0.21 -10.25 -3.65
CA THR A 137 -1.30 -10.30 -4.61
C THR A 137 -2.26 -11.43 -4.31
N THR A 138 -3.55 -11.23 -4.59
CA THR A 138 -4.56 -12.30 -4.53
C THR A 138 -4.62 -13.12 -5.82
N ARG A 139 -3.72 -12.90 -6.78
CA ARG A 139 -3.69 -13.62 -8.06
C ARG A 139 -3.61 -15.13 -7.86
N GLY A 140 -4.54 -15.87 -8.49
CA GLY A 140 -4.65 -17.33 -8.36
C GLY A 140 -5.17 -17.79 -6.99
N LYS A 141 -5.62 -16.87 -6.14
CA LYS A 141 -6.23 -17.12 -4.81
C LYS A 141 -7.65 -16.60 -4.76
N ALA A 142 -7.85 -15.32 -5.10
CA ALA A 142 -9.15 -14.68 -5.17
C ALA A 142 -9.16 -13.57 -6.22
N SER A 143 -10.26 -13.44 -6.94
CA SER A 143 -10.55 -12.34 -7.86
C SER A 143 -12.04 -12.05 -7.84
N TRP A 144 -12.43 -10.82 -8.14
CA TRP A 144 -13.81 -10.38 -8.07
C TRP A 144 -14.19 -9.60 -9.31
N THR A 145 -15.47 -9.66 -9.66
CA THR A 145 -16.10 -8.76 -10.62
C THR A 145 -17.19 -8.02 -9.89
N TYR A 146 -17.10 -6.71 -9.86
CA TYR A 146 -17.96 -5.80 -9.11
C TYR A 146 -17.89 -6.02 -7.60
N GLY A 147 -18.34 -5.02 -6.87
CA GLY A 147 -18.34 -5.03 -5.42
C GLY A 147 -17.76 -3.75 -4.83
N ARG A 148 -17.59 -3.75 -3.53
CA ARG A 148 -16.85 -2.73 -2.79
C ARG A 148 -15.59 -3.37 -2.24
N ILE A 149 -14.43 -2.81 -2.56
CA ILE A 149 -13.13 -3.22 -2.03
C ILE A 149 -12.67 -2.12 -1.09
N GLU A 150 -12.35 -2.47 0.14
CA GLU A 150 -11.82 -1.57 1.17
C GLU A 150 -10.47 -2.07 1.67
N VAL A 151 -9.53 -1.16 1.77
CA VAL A 151 -8.24 -1.39 2.43
C VAL A 151 -8.01 -0.26 3.43
N ARG A 152 -7.93 -0.61 4.72
CA ARG A 152 -7.56 0.36 5.75
C ARG A 152 -6.06 0.31 5.97
N ALA A 153 -5.38 1.40 5.62
CA ALA A 153 -3.93 1.44 5.64
C ALA A 153 -3.37 2.78 6.10
N LYS A 154 -2.17 2.72 6.67
CA LYS A 154 -1.27 3.84 6.93
C LYS A 154 -0.07 3.73 5.99
N LEU A 155 0.23 4.82 5.28
CA LEU A 155 1.18 4.82 4.18
C LEU A 155 2.63 5.10 4.63
N PRO A 156 3.64 4.66 3.86
CA PRO A 156 5.02 5.13 4.01
C PRO A 156 5.15 6.59 3.58
N THR A 157 6.26 7.22 3.93
CA THR A 157 6.57 8.59 3.52
C THR A 157 8.03 8.75 3.10
N GLY A 158 8.35 9.88 2.47
CA GLY A 158 9.71 10.25 2.06
C GLY A 158 10.00 9.98 0.58
N ARG A 159 10.90 10.80 0.03
CA ARG A 159 11.23 10.77 -1.41
C ARG A 159 11.70 9.39 -1.86
N GLY A 160 11.10 8.92 -2.92
CA GLY A 160 11.38 7.60 -3.48
C GLY A 160 10.35 6.53 -3.12
N MET A 161 9.48 6.77 -2.13
CA MET A 161 8.39 5.84 -1.82
C MET A 161 7.25 5.97 -2.82
N TRP A 162 6.71 4.81 -3.21
CA TRP A 162 5.54 4.71 -4.08
C TRP A 162 4.69 3.49 -3.65
N PRO A 163 3.89 3.65 -2.59
CA PRO A 163 2.91 2.64 -2.19
C PRO A 163 1.73 2.61 -3.15
N ALA A 164 1.16 1.41 -3.35
CA ALA A 164 -0.02 1.22 -4.15
C ALA A 164 -0.95 0.14 -3.59
N ILE A 165 -2.26 0.39 -3.73
CA ILE A 165 -3.37 -0.53 -3.54
C ILE A 165 -4.13 -0.52 -4.87
N TRP A 166 -4.09 -1.61 -5.62
CA TRP A 166 -4.54 -1.63 -7.00
C TRP A 166 -4.94 -3.01 -7.48
N THR A 167 -5.54 -3.10 -8.66
CA THR A 167 -5.99 -4.36 -9.23
C THR A 167 -5.54 -4.53 -10.68
N LEU A 168 -5.46 -5.78 -11.14
CA LEU A 168 -5.29 -6.14 -12.55
C LEU A 168 -6.28 -7.23 -12.94
N GLY A 169 -6.70 -7.20 -14.21
CA GLY A 169 -7.55 -8.26 -14.77
C GLY A 169 -6.91 -9.63 -14.72
N ASP A 170 -7.69 -10.61 -14.27
CA ASP A 170 -7.25 -12.01 -14.12
C ASP A 170 -6.84 -12.63 -15.47
N ASN A 171 -7.38 -12.07 -16.57
CA ASN A 171 -7.07 -12.45 -17.94
C ASN A 171 -5.76 -11.82 -18.51
N ILE A 172 -4.96 -11.13 -17.67
CA ILE A 172 -3.72 -10.45 -18.10
C ILE A 172 -2.76 -11.36 -18.88
N GLY A 173 -2.72 -12.64 -18.55
CA GLY A 173 -1.89 -13.62 -19.26
C GLY A 173 -2.32 -13.87 -20.71
N GLN A 174 -3.56 -13.55 -21.05
CA GLN A 174 -4.16 -13.74 -22.37
C GLN A 174 -4.13 -12.47 -23.22
N VAL A 175 -4.56 -11.34 -22.60
CA VAL A 175 -4.76 -10.09 -23.35
C VAL A 175 -3.63 -9.07 -23.13
N GLY A 176 -2.83 -9.25 -22.08
CA GLY A 176 -1.76 -8.33 -21.69
C GLY A 176 -2.26 -7.03 -21.09
N TRP A 177 -1.32 -6.24 -20.59
CA TRP A 177 -1.55 -4.86 -20.15
C TRP A 177 -1.44 -3.90 -21.34
N PRO A 178 -2.29 -2.85 -21.43
CA PRO A 178 -3.34 -2.44 -20.52
C PRO A 178 -4.73 -3.00 -20.84
N ALA A 179 -4.85 -3.95 -21.79
CA ALA A 179 -6.14 -4.49 -22.24
C ALA A 179 -6.86 -5.32 -21.14
N CYS A 180 -6.14 -5.86 -20.16
CA CYS A 180 -6.73 -6.54 -19.01
C CYS A 180 -7.49 -5.60 -18.05
N GLY A 181 -7.23 -4.29 -18.14
CA GLY A 181 -7.70 -3.29 -17.18
C GLY A 181 -6.86 -3.26 -15.91
N GLU A 182 -6.69 -2.05 -15.39
CA GLU A 182 -6.03 -1.74 -14.12
C GLU A 182 -6.85 -0.68 -13.39
N ILE A 183 -7.07 -0.89 -12.09
CA ILE A 183 -7.77 0.05 -11.22
C ILE A 183 -6.83 0.37 -10.06
N ASP A 184 -6.33 1.61 -10.01
CA ASP A 184 -5.49 2.09 -8.92
C ASP A 184 -6.38 2.73 -7.86
N ILE A 185 -6.71 1.94 -6.84
CA ILE A 185 -7.59 2.35 -5.73
C ILE A 185 -6.92 3.45 -4.93
N MET A 186 -5.62 3.30 -4.69
CA MET A 186 -4.76 4.25 -4.02
C MET A 186 -3.35 4.17 -4.57
N GLU A 187 -2.82 5.29 -4.99
CA GLU A 187 -1.40 5.51 -5.18
C GLU A 187 -0.97 6.78 -4.45
N ASN A 188 0.25 6.77 -3.95
CA ASN A 188 0.90 7.93 -3.34
C ASN A 188 2.37 7.96 -3.73
N VAL A 189 2.96 9.14 -3.83
CA VAL A 189 4.40 9.30 -4.03
C VAL A 189 5.00 10.14 -2.92
N GLY A 190 6.09 9.66 -2.34
CA GLY A 190 6.69 10.25 -1.15
C GLY A 190 7.24 11.67 -1.31
N PHE A 191 7.34 12.21 -2.53
CA PHE A 191 7.66 13.62 -2.78
C PHE A 191 6.42 14.54 -2.78
N ASP A 192 5.20 13.97 -2.76
CA ASP A 192 3.91 14.66 -2.58
C ASP A 192 3.06 13.84 -1.58
N PRO A 193 3.50 13.78 -0.30
CA PRO A 193 3.06 12.76 0.65
C PRO A 193 1.59 12.87 1.05
N ASP A 194 0.98 14.05 0.94
CA ASP A 194 -0.41 14.30 1.35
C ASP A 194 -1.40 14.15 0.18
N THR A 195 -0.93 13.77 -1.01
CA THR A 195 -1.79 13.61 -2.18
C THR A 195 -2.03 12.14 -2.48
N ILE A 196 -3.28 11.71 -2.41
CA ILE A 196 -3.74 10.39 -2.83
C ILE A 196 -4.26 10.47 -4.25
N CYS A 197 -3.85 9.52 -5.09
CA CYS A 197 -4.24 9.43 -6.49
C CYS A 197 -5.07 8.17 -6.72
N ALA A 198 -6.15 8.29 -7.49
CA ALA A 198 -6.83 7.19 -8.15
C ALA A 198 -6.59 7.27 -9.65
N ASN A 199 -6.52 6.11 -10.29
CA ASN A 199 -6.33 6.02 -11.72
C ASN A 199 -7.04 4.80 -12.31
N ILE A 200 -7.28 4.82 -13.61
CA ILE A 200 -7.65 3.63 -14.36
C ILE A 200 -6.80 3.53 -15.63
N HIS A 201 -6.43 2.32 -15.98
CA HIS A 201 -5.74 2.03 -17.23
C HIS A 201 -6.48 0.96 -18.02
N THR A 202 -6.74 1.29 -19.28
CA THR A 202 -7.38 0.41 -20.26
C THR A 202 -6.65 0.54 -21.60
N LYS A 203 -7.01 -0.25 -22.58
CA LYS A 203 -6.42 -0.12 -23.93
C LYS A 203 -6.66 1.27 -24.52
N SER A 204 -7.84 1.88 -24.28
CA SER A 204 -8.16 3.23 -24.74
C SER A 204 -7.61 4.34 -23.85
N TYR A 205 -7.42 4.05 -22.54
CA TYR A 205 -7.06 5.04 -21.54
C TYR A 205 -5.86 4.54 -20.72
N ASN A 206 -4.65 5.03 -20.98
CA ASN A 206 -3.48 4.64 -20.22
C ASN A 206 -2.39 5.71 -20.24
N HIS A 207 -1.47 5.64 -19.28
CA HIS A 207 -0.40 6.64 -19.13
C HIS A 207 0.62 6.62 -20.29
N VAL A 208 0.81 5.49 -20.97
CA VAL A 208 1.72 5.40 -22.12
C VAL A 208 1.24 6.25 -23.28
N MET A 209 -0.10 6.35 -23.42
CA MET A 209 -0.76 7.19 -24.43
C MET A 209 -1.09 8.59 -23.89
N GLY A 210 -0.87 8.88 -22.60
CA GLY A 210 -1.29 10.12 -21.95
C GLY A 210 -2.81 10.29 -21.85
N THR A 211 -3.57 9.21 -21.91
CA THR A 211 -5.04 9.22 -21.95
C THR A 211 -5.69 8.61 -20.70
N ASN A 212 -4.90 8.15 -19.72
CA ASN A 212 -5.42 7.60 -18.47
C ASN A 212 -6.41 8.55 -17.78
N LYS A 213 -7.38 7.97 -17.07
CA LYS A 213 -8.40 8.72 -16.33
C LYS A 213 -8.14 8.55 -14.85
N GLY A 214 -8.16 9.64 -14.11
CA GLY A 214 -7.90 9.61 -12.69
C GLY A 214 -8.22 10.92 -12.01
N SER A 215 -8.07 10.96 -10.71
CA SER A 215 -8.25 12.14 -9.87
C SER A 215 -7.30 12.10 -8.68
N ARG A 216 -7.24 13.22 -7.96
CA ARG A 216 -6.38 13.38 -6.78
C ARG A 216 -7.18 14.03 -5.65
N ILE A 217 -6.86 13.64 -4.43
CA ILE A 217 -7.40 14.27 -3.22
C ILE A 217 -6.26 14.51 -2.23
N LYS A 218 -6.30 15.63 -1.52
CA LYS A 218 -5.38 15.91 -0.42
C LYS A 218 -5.94 15.37 0.88
N ILE A 219 -5.16 14.52 1.52
CA ILE A 219 -5.44 13.94 2.83
C ILE A 219 -4.27 14.32 3.74
N PRO A 220 -4.51 15.07 4.82
CA PRO A 220 -3.42 15.46 5.70
C PRO A 220 -2.81 14.23 6.38
N LYS A 221 -1.49 14.08 6.23
CA LYS A 221 -0.66 13.10 6.95
C LYS A 221 -1.10 11.62 6.83
N PRO A 222 -1.35 11.07 5.64
CA PRO A 222 -1.76 9.68 5.46
C PRO A 222 -0.68 8.67 5.93
N HIS A 223 0.50 9.15 6.30
CA HIS A 223 1.60 8.39 6.89
C HIS A 223 1.59 8.38 8.44
N GLN A 224 0.73 9.15 9.09
CA GLN A 224 0.57 9.17 10.55
C GLN A 224 -0.69 8.40 10.99
N ASP A 225 -1.77 8.52 10.23
CA ASP A 225 -3.06 7.96 10.55
C ASP A 225 -3.50 6.89 9.54
N PHE A 226 -4.38 5.99 9.99
CA PHE A 226 -5.02 5.02 9.12
C PHE A 226 -6.20 5.64 8.40
N HIS A 227 -6.27 5.44 7.08
CA HIS A 227 -7.39 5.81 6.24
C HIS A 227 -7.95 4.59 5.52
N VAL A 228 -9.23 4.64 5.14
CA VAL A 228 -9.88 3.62 4.33
C VAL A 228 -9.84 4.05 2.87
N TYR A 229 -9.07 3.34 2.06
CA TYR A 229 -9.05 3.51 0.61
C TYR A 229 -10.00 2.52 -0.02
N ALA A 230 -10.97 2.98 -0.80
CA ALA A 230 -12.01 2.10 -1.29
C ALA A 230 -12.48 2.43 -2.71
N ILE A 231 -13.00 1.41 -3.38
CA ILE A 231 -13.81 1.55 -4.59
C ILE A 231 -15.19 0.94 -4.39
N GLU A 232 -16.20 1.53 -5.03
CA GLU A 232 -17.45 0.87 -5.37
C GLU A 232 -17.45 0.63 -6.88
N TRP A 233 -17.41 -0.62 -7.25
CA TRP A 233 -17.27 -1.08 -8.62
C TRP A 233 -18.57 -1.74 -9.08
N ARG A 234 -19.18 -1.13 -10.09
CA ARG A 234 -20.46 -1.51 -10.67
C ARG A 234 -20.34 -1.67 -12.19
N PRO A 235 -21.30 -2.31 -12.87
CA PRO A 235 -21.27 -2.44 -14.32
C PRO A 235 -21.18 -1.10 -15.06
N GLU A 236 -21.80 -0.06 -14.48
CA GLU A 236 -21.90 1.25 -15.10
C GLU A 236 -20.82 2.26 -14.67
N ARG A 237 -20.10 2.01 -13.55
CA ARG A 237 -19.09 2.94 -13.05
C ARG A 237 -18.17 2.37 -11.98
N LEU A 238 -17.06 3.07 -11.78
CA LEU A 238 -16.15 2.96 -10.63
C LEU A 238 -16.24 4.25 -9.82
N ASP A 239 -16.59 4.17 -8.55
CA ASP A 239 -16.54 5.29 -7.59
C ASP A 239 -15.37 5.07 -6.62
N PHE A 240 -14.52 6.09 -6.41
CA PHE A 240 -13.31 6.01 -5.58
C PHE A 240 -13.46 6.86 -4.33
N PHE A 241 -13.01 6.33 -3.20
CA PHE A 241 -13.19 6.95 -1.90
C PHE A 241 -11.89 6.96 -1.10
N VAL A 242 -11.72 8.02 -0.30
CA VAL A 242 -10.87 8.00 0.89
C VAL A 242 -11.78 8.27 2.07
N ASP A 243 -11.84 7.35 3.02
CA ASP A 243 -12.77 7.33 4.14
C ASP A 243 -14.24 7.42 3.62
N LYS A 244 -14.95 8.47 3.97
CA LYS A 244 -16.33 8.70 3.52
C LYS A 244 -16.41 9.62 2.30
N THR A 245 -15.28 10.14 1.83
CA THR A 245 -15.24 11.13 0.76
C THR A 245 -15.07 10.46 -0.59
N LYS A 246 -16.10 10.51 -1.43
CA LYS A 246 -15.99 10.16 -2.85
C LYS A 246 -15.30 11.30 -3.58
N TYR A 247 -14.20 11.02 -4.29
CA TYR A 247 -13.41 12.05 -4.98
C TYR A 247 -13.20 11.81 -6.48
N PHE A 248 -13.53 10.60 -6.96
CA PHE A 248 -13.45 10.28 -8.38
C PHE A 248 -14.56 9.32 -8.78
N THR A 249 -15.09 9.49 -10.00
CA THR A 249 -15.99 8.55 -10.65
C THR A 249 -15.54 8.37 -12.09
N PHE A 250 -15.33 7.11 -12.51
CA PHE A 250 -15.15 6.75 -13.91
C PHE A 250 -16.37 6.00 -14.40
N GLN A 251 -17.05 6.60 -15.40
CA GLN A 251 -18.27 6.04 -16.00
C GLN A 251 -17.93 5.06 -17.12
N ASN A 252 -18.72 3.98 -17.24
CA ASN A 252 -18.73 3.13 -18.42
C ASN A 252 -19.38 3.91 -19.58
N GLU A 253 -18.58 4.32 -20.54
CA GLU A 253 -19.01 5.12 -21.67
C GLU A 253 -19.71 4.31 -22.78
N GLY A 254 -19.88 2.99 -22.60
CA GLY A 254 -20.47 2.10 -23.59
C GLY A 254 -19.63 1.91 -24.86
N LYS A 255 -18.32 2.23 -24.80
CA LYS A 255 -17.38 2.17 -25.95
C LYS A 255 -16.69 0.82 -26.12
N GLY A 256 -17.22 -0.23 -25.50
CA GLY A 256 -16.71 -1.60 -25.60
C GLY A 256 -15.51 -1.89 -24.70
N THR A 257 -14.95 -3.09 -24.82
CA THR A 257 -13.96 -3.68 -23.91
C THR A 257 -12.63 -2.89 -23.89
N ASP A 258 -12.25 -2.24 -25.00
CA ASP A 258 -11.02 -1.44 -25.05
C ASP A 258 -11.08 -0.23 -24.11
N ALA A 259 -12.28 0.29 -23.82
CA ALA A 259 -12.51 1.39 -22.87
C ALA A 259 -12.98 0.91 -21.50
N TRP A 260 -13.67 -0.24 -21.44
CA TRP A 260 -14.25 -0.80 -20.22
C TRP A 260 -13.99 -2.31 -20.10
N PRO A 261 -12.78 -2.75 -19.69
CA PRO A 261 -12.49 -4.17 -19.45
C PRO A 261 -12.95 -4.65 -18.06
N TYR A 262 -13.62 -3.81 -17.29
CA TYR A 262 -13.98 -4.03 -15.88
C TYR A 262 -15.25 -4.86 -15.67
N ASP A 263 -15.72 -5.55 -16.71
CA ASP A 263 -16.69 -6.63 -16.64
C ASP A 263 -16.05 -8.02 -16.46
N LYS A 264 -14.74 -8.06 -16.25
CA LYS A 264 -13.93 -9.25 -16.00
C LYS A 264 -13.38 -9.26 -14.59
N PRO A 265 -13.09 -10.46 -14.02
CA PRO A 265 -12.52 -10.55 -12.67
C PRO A 265 -11.17 -9.83 -12.58
N GLN A 266 -10.96 -9.15 -11.44
CA GLN A 266 -9.72 -8.47 -11.09
C GLN A 266 -9.16 -9.06 -9.79
N TYR A 267 -7.86 -9.21 -9.69
CA TYR A 267 -7.16 -9.55 -8.47
C TYR A 267 -6.50 -8.31 -7.85
N LEU A 268 -6.36 -8.30 -6.53
CA LEU A 268 -5.81 -7.19 -5.76
C LEU A 268 -4.28 -7.31 -5.62
N ILE A 269 -3.60 -6.17 -5.59
CA ILE A 269 -2.16 -6.05 -5.35
C ILE A 269 -1.92 -4.97 -4.30
N LEU A 270 -1.02 -5.26 -3.33
CA LEU A 270 -0.55 -4.33 -2.31
C LEU A 270 0.97 -4.31 -2.36
N ASN A 271 1.60 -3.15 -2.56
CA ASN A 271 3.06 -3.05 -2.62
C ASN A 271 3.59 -1.68 -2.20
N ILE A 272 4.88 -1.64 -1.91
CA ILE A 272 5.66 -0.40 -1.91
C ILE A 272 6.72 -0.53 -3.00
N ALA A 273 6.66 0.33 -4.02
CA ALA A 273 7.77 0.52 -4.94
C ALA A 273 8.77 1.55 -4.40
N VAL A 274 10.04 1.43 -4.82
CA VAL A 274 11.12 2.36 -4.50
C VAL A 274 11.62 2.98 -5.80
N GLY A 275 11.51 4.30 -5.92
CA GLY A 275 11.92 5.01 -7.13
C GLY A 275 10.99 4.73 -8.31
N GLY A 276 11.56 4.28 -9.43
CA GLY A 276 10.80 4.02 -10.65
C GLY A 276 10.42 5.27 -11.44
N ALA A 277 9.59 5.07 -12.46
CA ALA A 277 9.24 6.13 -13.43
C ALA A 277 8.48 7.29 -12.80
N TRP A 278 7.72 7.04 -11.71
CA TRP A 278 6.97 8.10 -11.01
C TRP A 278 7.53 8.36 -9.62
N GLY A 279 7.59 7.38 -8.72
CA GLY A 279 8.11 7.56 -7.36
C GLY A 279 9.53 8.12 -7.29
N GLY A 280 10.34 7.87 -8.35
CA GLY A 280 11.73 8.32 -8.46
C GLY A 280 11.93 9.70 -9.07
N GLN A 281 10.90 10.43 -9.51
CA GLN A 281 11.04 11.71 -10.23
C GLN A 281 11.77 12.80 -9.45
N LYS A 282 11.74 12.77 -8.13
CA LYS A 282 12.50 13.69 -7.26
C LYS A 282 13.67 13.02 -6.54
N GLY A 283 14.14 11.89 -7.09
CA GLY A 283 15.19 11.07 -6.48
C GLY A 283 14.68 10.18 -5.33
N ILE A 284 15.61 9.44 -4.76
CA ILE A 284 15.37 8.58 -3.58
C ILE A 284 16.21 9.15 -2.44
N ASP A 285 15.60 9.31 -1.28
CA ASP A 285 16.30 9.69 -0.06
C ASP A 285 16.69 8.42 0.72
N ASP A 286 17.96 8.12 0.70
CA ASP A 286 18.49 6.91 1.32
C ASP A 286 18.41 6.93 2.86
N GLY A 287 18.24 8.10 3.46
CA GLY A 287 18.16 8.28 4.91
C GLY A 287 16.80 7.93 5.53
N ILE A 288 15.77 7.69 4.71
CA ILE A 288 14.41 7.44 5.23
C ILE A 288 14.14 5.99 5.60
N PHE A 289 14.93 5.05 5.10
CA PHE A 289 14.68 3.61 5.28
C PHE A 289 14.94 3.12 6.71
N PRO A 290 14.18 2.11 7.18
CA PRO A 290 13.08 1.43 6.49
C PRO A 290 11.79 2.26 6.46
N GLN A 291 10.93 2.00 5.46
CA GLN A 291 9.61 2.62 5.33
C GLN A 291 8.52 1.54 5.26
N ARG A 292 7.37 1.80 5.88
CA ARG A 292 6.32 0.80 6.06
C ARG A 292 4.97 1.28 5.56
N MET A 293 4.25 0.39 4.89
CA MET A 293 2.81 0.44 4.73
C MET A 293 2.21 -0.56 5.72
N CYS A 294 1.42 -0.06 6.67
CA CYS A 294 0.70 -0.89 7.63
C CYS A 294 -0.75 -1.03 7.16
N VAL A 295 -1.22 -2.24 6.94
CA VAL A 295 -2.59 -2.53 6.52
C VAL A 295 -3.33 -3.23 7.65
N ASP A 296 -4.37 -2.58 8.16
CA ASP A 296 -5.21 -3.09 9.26
C ASP A 296 -6.14 -4.20 8.77
N TYR A 297 -6.81 -3.95 7.65
CA TYR A 297 -7.64 -4.96 7.00
C TYR A 297 -7.75 -4.76 5.49
N VAL A 298 -8.13 -5.84 4.82
CA VAL A 298 -8.66 -5.84 3.45
C VAL A 298 -10.02 -6.51 3.47
N ARG A 299 -11.06 -5.84 2.96
CA ARG A 299 -12.43 -6.35 2.93
C ARG A 299 -13.04 -6.19 1.56
N VAL A 300 -13.70 -7.22 1.08
CA VAL A 300 -14.44 -7.21 -0.17
C VAL A 300 -15.90 -7.55 0.10
N TYR A 301 -16.76 -6.68 -0.40
CA TYR A 301 -18.20 -6.79 -0.24
C TYR A 301 -18.83 -6.90 -1.63
N GLN A 302 -19.88 -7.71 -1.73
CA GLN A 302 -20.72 -7.80 -2.92
C GLN A 302 -22.18 -7.61 -2.56
N ARG A 303 -22.98 -7.16 -3.51
CA ARG A 303 -24.44 -7.09 -3.34
C ARG A 303 -25.05 -8.44 -3.64
N PRO A 304 -26.14 -8.82 -2.95
CA PRO A 304 -26.96 -9.93 -3.38
C PRO A 304 -27.56 -9.53 -4.74
N GLY A 305 -27.08 -10.15 -5.81
CA GLY A 305 -27.62 -9.96 -7.14
C GLY A 305 -28.26 -11.25 -7.63
N PRO A 306 -29.11 -11.21 -8.67
CA PRO A 306 -29.53 -12.42 -9.31
C PRO A 306 -28.28 -13.13 -9.85
N SER A 307 -27.90 -14.22 -9.18
CA SER A 307 -26.88 -15.19 -9.60
C SER A 307 -25.55 -14.63 -10.11
N GLN A 308 -24.66 -14.23 -9.20
CA GLN A 308 -23.24 -14.31 -9.48
C GLN A 308 -22.72 -15.66 -8.95
N ALA A 309 -22.07 -16.44 -9.83
CA ALA A 309 -21.46 -17.69 -9.41
C ALA A 309 -20.46 -17.44 -8.27
N PRO A 310 -20.38 -18.34 -7.26
CA PRO A 310 -19.43 -18.19 -6.17
C PRO A 310 -17.99 -18.09 -6.72
N PRO A 311 -17.08 -17.40 -6.01
CA PRO A 311 -15.69 -17.33 -6.42
C PRO A 311 -15.14 -18.74 -6.59
N VAL A 312 -14.60 -19.02 -7.77
CA VAL A 312 -14.00 -20.33 -8.06
C VAL A 312 -12.72 -20.41 -7.21
N ALA A 313 -12.82 -21.14 -6.10
CA ALA A 313 -11.64 -21.63 -5.40
C ALA A 313 -10.94 -22.61 -6.35
N ARG A 314 -9.76 -22.24 -6.82
CA ARG A 314 -8.87 -23.09 -7.62
C ARG A 314 -7.74 -23.64 -6.78
#